data_b7251853625b7ec6a84810a168f5a96c
#
_entry.id   b7251853625b7ec6a84810a168f5a96c
#
_cell.length_a   1.000
_cell.length_b   1.000
_cell.length_c   1.000
_cell.angle_alpha   90.00
_cell.angle_beta   90.00
_cell.angle_gamma   90.00
#
_symmetry.space_group_name_H-M   'P 1'
#
loop_
_entity.id
_entity.type
_entity.pdbx_description
1 polymer ?
#
loop_
_entity_poly.entity_id
_entity_poly.type
_entity_poly.pdbx_seq_one_letter_code
_entity_poly.pdbx_strand_id
1 'polypeptide(L)'
;MGWIDLWAGILLCDVLCDKPVLRGVPLPVPWELVACNNGQGVDLGCPKSLRGIALIKRSNRTLCLKLAHLELSTIGLSDIDEETKLPSAIVCGWTLTTWSNTEMSTSWKDWHQDNRVQSSDITIDNQLNSQLLQTGLLWKPQDSALLKEERALSNLLVSHPTPVIDAAHEDVVCLMARVKFLHPKSWVLAIDMKNN
;
A
#
# COMPACT_ATOMS: atom_id res chain seq x y z
N MET A 1 -22.71 8.36 5.13
CA MET A 1 -22.02 7.26 5.85
C MET A 1 -21.47 6.29 4.82
N GLY A 2 -20.30 5.68 5.06
CA GLY A 2 -19.71 4.71 4.15
C GLY A 2 -19.14 3.52 4.91
N TRP A 3 -19.27 2.33 4.34
CA TRP A 3 -18.63 1.09 4.79
C TRP A 3 -17.66 0.64 3.71
N ILE A 4 -16.45 0.27 4.09
CA ILE A 4 -15.37 -0.09 3.18
C ILE A 4 -15.10 -1.58 3.32
N ASP A 5 -15.25 -2.30 2.22
CA ASP A 5 -14.71 -3.64 2.01
C ASP A 5 -13.57 -3.53 1.00
N LEU A 6 -12.34 -3.66 1.48
CA LEU A 6 -11.15 -3.56 0.63
C LEU A 6 -11.00 -4.72 -0.36
N TRP A 7 -11.83 -5.74 -0.29
CA TRP A 7 -11.91 -6.81 -1.28
C TRP A 7 -12.81 -6.45 -2.45
N ALA A 8 -13.98 -5.88 -2.17
CA ALA A 8 -15.04 -5.73 -3.14
C ALA A 8 -15.34 -4.28 -3.51
N GLY A 9 -15.41 -3.37 -2.52
CA GLY A 9 -15.82 -2.01 -2.79
C GLY A 9 -16.25 -1.22 -1.57
N ILE A 10 -16.99 -0.16 -1.83
CA ILE A 10 -17.48 0.77 -0.81
C ILE A 10 -18.99 0.84 -0.91
N LEU A 11 -19.69 0.74 0.21
CA LEU A 11 -21.11 1.06 0.31
C LEU A 11 -21.27 2.47 0.85
N LEU A 12 -21.94 3.31 0.10
CA LEU A 12 -22.26 4.68 0.47
C LEU A 12 -23.76 4.84 0.73
N CYS A 13 -24.09 5.57 1.78
CA CYS A 13 -25.47 5.92 2.13
C CYS A 13 -25.54 7.33 2.70
N ASP A 14 -26.44 8.14 2.17
CA ASP A 14 -26.82 9.39 2.80
C ASP A 14 -27.89 9.09 3.85
N VAL A 15 -27.44 8.93 5.09
CA VAL A 15 -28.31 8.57 6.23
C VAL A 15 -29.15 9.73 6.75
N LEU A 16 -28.87 10.95 6.27
CA LEU A 16 -29.62 12.16 6.65
C LEU A 16 -30.75 12.47 5.64
N CYS A 17 -30.83 11.72 4.56
CA CYS A 17 -31.91 11.84 3.58
C CYS A 17 -33.17 11.14 4.09
N ASP A 18 -34.39 11.70 3.84
CA ASP A 18 -35.65 11.11 4.21
C ASP A 18 -35.88 9.69 3.66
N LYS A 19 -35.26 9.41 2.51
CA LYS A 19 -35.24 8.07 1.87
C LYS A 19 -33.82 7.67 1.58
N PRO A 20 -33.11 7.09 2.56
CA PRO A 20 -31.73 6.69 2.38
C PRO A 20 -31.60 5.60 1.31
N VAL A 21 -30.69 5.80 0.37
CA VAL A 21 -30.39 4.85 -0.70
C VAL A 21 -28.96 4.36 -0.56
N LEU A 22 -28.78 3.06 -0.56
CA LEU A 22 -27.46 2.43 -0.61
C LEU A 22 -26.93 2.42 -2.05
N ARG A 23 -25.68 2.85 -2.20
CA ARG A 23 -24.93 2.79 -3.47
C ARG A 23 -23.63 2.05 -3.26
N GLY A 24 -23.34 1.09 -4.13
CA GLY A 24 -22.07 0.37 -4.14
C GLY A 24 -21.10 1.02 -5.12
N VAL A 25 -19.88 1.28 -4.70
CA VAL A 25 -18.78 1.75 -5.54
C VAL A 25 -17.76 0.62 -5.61
N PRO A 26 -17.68 -0.13 -6.73
CA PRO A 26 -16.72 -1.22 -6.88
C PRO A 26 -15.29 -0.67 -6.96
N LEU A 27 -14.30 -1.46 -6.56
CA LEU A 27 -12.90 -1.09 -6.68
C LEU A 27 -12.38 -1.34 -8.10
N PRO A 28 -11.40 -0.55 -8.57
CA PRO A 28 -10.83 -0.68 -9.92
C PRO A 28 -9.87 -1.87 -10.06
N VAL A 29 -9.40 -2.42 -8.94
CA VAL A 29 -8.42 -3.50 -8.92
C VAL A 29 -9.14 -4.83 -8.73
N PRO A 30 -8.96 -5.81 -9.64
CA PRO A 30 -9.58 -7.12 -9.51
C PRO A 30 -9.30 -7.76 -8.14
N TRP A 31 -10.28 -8.43 -7.61
CA TRP A 31 -10.17 -9.13 -6.32
C TRP A 31 -9.10 -10.25 -6.37
N GLU A 32 -8.87 -10.83 -7.55
CA GLU A 32 -7.86 -11.89 -7.78
C GLU A 32 -6.44 -11.44 -7.47
N LEU A 33 -6.11 -10.15 -7.63
CA LEU A 33 -4.81 -9.59 -7.26
C LEU A 33 -4.63 -9.43 -5.74
N VAL A 34 -5.70 -9.60 -4.99
CA VAL A 34 -5.69 -9.50 -3.53
C VAL A 34 -6.13 -10.83 -2.91
N ALA A 35 -6.81 -11.64 -3.69
CA ALA A 35 -7.25 -12.95 -3.26
C ALA A 35 -6.02 -13.84 -3.10
N CYS A 36 -5.82 -14.17 -1.96
CA CYS A 36 -4.73 -14.90 -1.44
C CYS A 36 -4.96 -16.37 -1.49
N ASN A 37 -6.04 -16.73 -2.05
CA ASN A 37 -6.40 -18.11 -2.16
C ASN A 37 -6.40 -18.53 -3.63
N ASN A 38 -5.21 -18.79 -4.15
CA ASN A 38 -5.04 -19.41 -5.47
C ASN A 38 -5.47 -20.88 -5.50
N GLY A 39 -6.43 -21.26 -4.66
CA GLY A 39 -6.94 -22.64 -4.51
C GLY A 39 -6.04 -23.55 -3.68
N GLN A 40 -4.94 -23.07 -3.14
CA GLN A 40 -3.99 -23.87 -2.34
C GLN A 40 -4.11 -23.62 -0.84
N GLY A 41 -5.14 -22.90 -0.40
CA GLY A 41 -5.39 -22.70 1.03
C GLY A 41 -4.42 -21.76 1.75
N VAL A 42 -3.58 -21.05 1.00
CA VAL A 42 -2.71 -20.02 1.57
C VAL A 42 -3.52 -18.73 1.69
N ASP A 43 -3.96 -18.44 2.89
CA ASP A 43 -4.59 -17.16 3.21
C ASP A 43 -3.50 -16.09 3.33
N LEU A 44 -3.34 -15.23 2.33
CA LEU A 44 -2.39 -14.13 2.33
C LEU A 44 -2.83 -12.98 3.25
N GLY A 45 -3.86 -13.18 3.99
CA GLY A 45 -4.28 -12.26 5.02
C GLY A 45 -5.21 -11.14 4.53
N CYS A 46 -5.42 -10.19 5.39
CA CYS A 46 -6.34 -9.10 5.18
C CYS A 46 -5.85 -8.15 4.06
N PRO A 47 -6.70 -7.76 3.09
CA PRO A 47 -6.33 -6.82 2.02
C PRO A 47 -5.87 -5.47 2.54
N LYS A 48 -6.12 -5.16 3.81
CA LYS A 48 -5.71 -3.94 4.49
C LYS A 48 -4.19 -3.72 4.47
N SER A 49 -3.41 -4.77 4.37
CA SER A 49 -1.95 -4.67 4.22
C SER A 49 -1.53 -4.18 2.83
N LEU A 50 -2.39 -4.36 1.81
CA LEU A 50 -2.09 -4.04 0.42
C LEU A 50 -2.97 -2.93 -0.15
N ARG A 51 -4.03 -2.53 0.51
CA ARG A 51 -4.97 -1.50 0.04
C ARG A 51 -5.33 -0.52 1.14
N GLY A 52 -5.43 0.76 0.75
CA GLY A 52 -5.96 1.82 1.59
C GLY A 52 -6.86 2.75 0.80
N ILE A 53 -7.92 3.22 1.42
CA ILE A 53 -8.89 4.15 0.83
C ILE A 53 -9.03 5.35 1.75
N ALA A 54 -9.11 6.53 1.14
CA ALA A 54 -9.46 7.77 1.81
C ALA A 54 -10.53 8.53 1.03
N LEU A 55 -11.38 9.25 1.74
CA LEU A 55 -12.28 10.24 1.17
C LEU A 55 -11.65 11.62 1.37
N ILE A 56 -11.29 12.25 0.26
CA ILE A 56 -10.60 13.55 0.25
C ILE A 56 -11.61 14.62 -0.17
N LYS A 57 -11.62 15.72 0.55
CA LYS A 57 -12.35 16.92 0.16
C LYS A 57 -11.37 17.87 -0.53
N ARG A 58 -11.49 18.01 -1.84
CA ARG A 58 -10.63 18.88 -2.65
C ARG A 58 -10.92 20.36 -2.39
N SER A 59 -10.00 21.22 -2.81
CA SER A 59 -10.10 22.68 -2.63
C SER A 59 -11.37 23.29 -3.28
N ASN A 60 -11.84 22.71 -4.37
CA ASN A 60 -13.10 23.08 -5.04
C ASN A 60 -14.36 22.52 -4.34
N ARG A 61 -14.21 21.95 -3.13
CA ARG A 61 -15.26 21.30 -2.35
C ARG A 61 -15.81 20.00 -2.93
N THR A 62 -15.28 19.49 -4.02
CA THR A 62 -15.66 18.15 -4.52
C THR A 62 -15.10 17.07 -3.60
N LEU A 63 -15.87 16.01 -3.42
CA LEU A 63 -15.41 14.82 -2.73
C LEU A 63 -14.74 13.89 -3.74
N CYS A 64 -13.65 13.28 -3.34
CA CYS A 64 -12.91 12.33 -4.15
C CYS A 64 -12.55 11.11 -3.30
N LEU A 65 -12.90 9.93 -3.78
CA LEU A 65 -12.35 8.69 -3.24
C LEU A 65 -10.96 8.49 -3.81
N LYS A 66 -9.98 8.27 -2.94
CA LYS A 66 -8.60 7.95 -3.31
C LYS A 66 -8.29 6.53 -2.85
N LEU A 67 -7.89 5.66 -3.78
CA LEU A 67 -7.42 4.31 -3.49
C LEU A 67 -5.91 4.27 -3.69
N ALA A 68 -5.21 3.67 -2.74
CA ALA A 68 -3.82 3.26 -2.91
C ALA A 68 -3.75 1.73 -2.88
N HIS A 69 -3.05 1.15 -3.82
CA HIS A 69 -2.82 -0.29 -3.94
C HIS A 69 -1.32 -0.58 -4.03
N LEU A 70 -0.87 -1.48 -3.20
CA LEU A 70 0.50 -1.93 -3.09
C LEU A 70 0.61 -3.36 -3.62
N GLU A 71 1.50 -3.56 -4.56
CA GLU A 71 1.91 -4.86 -5.08
C GLU A 71 3.31 -5.18 -4.57
N LEU A 72 3.50 -6.36 -3.97
CA LEU A 72 4.80 -6.82 -3.50
C LEU A 72 5.33 -7.90 -4.45
N SER A 73 6.57 -7.74 -4.89
CA SER A 73 7.32 -8.80 -5.55
C SER A 73 8.14 -9.54 -4.50
N THR A 74 7.85 -10.82 -4.28
CA THR A 74 8.51 -11.62 -3.26
C THR A 74 8.99 -12.94 -3.82
N ILE A 75 10.13 -13.41 -3.31
CA ILE A 75 10.66 -14.76 -3.56
C ILE A 75 10.53 -15.54 -2.25
N GLY A 76 9.75 -16.61 -2.27
CA GLY A 76 9.67 -17.55 -1.15
C GLY A 76 10.97 -18.33 -0.98
N LEU A 77 11.43 -18.46 0.25
CA LEU A 77 12.54 -19.32 0.62
C LEU A 77 12.03 -20.64 1.15
N SER A 78 12.85 -21.69 1.04
CA SER A 78 12.52 -23.00 1.62
C SER A 78 12.58 -23.03 3.16
N ASP A 79 13.20 -22.01 3.73
CA ASP A 79 13.42 -21.93 5.16
C ASP A 79 12.19 -21.35 5.89
N ILE A 80 12.04 -21.78 7.13
CA ILE A 80 11.03 -21.26 8.06
C ILE A 80 11.74 -20.27 8.98
N ASP A 81 11.22 -19.05 9.07
CA ASP A 81 11.71 -18.06 10.02
C ASP A 81 11.48 -18.58 11.45
N GLU A 82 12.56 -18.69 12.22
CA GLU A 82 12.52 -19.30 13.57
C GLU A 82 11.66 -18.52 14.56
N GLU A 83 11.52 -17.22 14.37
CA GLU A 83 10.76 -16.34 15.26
C GLU A 83 9.27 -16.33 14.94
N THR A 84 8.93 -16.23 13.66
CA THR A 84 7.53 -16.13 13.22
C THR A 84 6.89 -17.48 12.93
N LYS A 85 7.70 -18.54 12.74
CA LYS A 85 7.27 -19.88 12.31
C LYS A 85 6.56 -19.88 10.96
N LEU A 86 6.74 -18.83 10.16
CA LEU A 86 6.20 -18.68 8.81
C LEU A 86 7.29 -18.94 7.77
N PRO A 87 6.93 -19.33 6.53
CA PRO A 87 7.88 -19.41 5.45
C PRO A 87 8.59 -18.07 5.25
N SER A 88 9.91 -18.10 5.16
CA SER A 88 10.70 -16.92 4.90
C SER A 88 10.47 -16.45 3.47
N ALA A 89 10.44 -15.14 3.27
CA ALA A 89 10.33 -14.53 1.96
C ALA A 89 11.22 -13.30 1.85
N ILE A 90 11.82 -13.13 0.71
CA ILE A 90 12.60 -11.93 0.37
C ILE A 90 11.72 -11.02 -0.48
N VAL A 91 11.62 -9.76 -0.08
CA VAL A 91 10.99 -8.72 -0.90
C VAL A 91 12.02 -8.26 -1.94
N CYS A 92 11.70 -8.42 -3.22
CA CYS A 92 12.55 -8.02 -4.33
C CYS A 92 12.19 -6.64 -4.88
N GLY A 93 10.98 -6.17 -4.58
CA GLY A 93 10.47 -4.87 -5.00
C GLY A 93 9.02 -4.69 -4.61
N TRP A 94 8.54 -3.48 -4.79
CA TRP A 94 7.14 -3.15 -4.61
C TRP A 94 6.72 -2.06 -5.59
N THR A 95 5.45 -2.06 -5.92
CA THR A 95 4.81 -1.07 -6.78
C THR A 95 3.63 -0.48 -6.06
N LEU A 96 3.54 0.84 -6.05
CA LEU A 96 2.43 1.58 -5.46
C LEU A 96 1.65 2.26 -6.58
N THR A 97 0.36 2.01 -6.66
CA THR A 97 -0.52 2.63 -7.66
C THR A 97 -1.66 3.35 -6.94
N THR A 98 -2.02 4.53 -7.44
CA THR A 98 -3.14 5.30 -6.91
C THR A 98 -4.21 5.52 -7.96
N TRP A 99 -5.46 5.53 -7.51
CA TRP A 99 -6.64 5.87 -8.33
C TRP A 99 -7.50 6.88 -7.60
N SER A 100 -8.22 7.66 -8.38
CA SER A 100 -9.23 8.60 -7.88
C SER A 100 -10.59 8.35 -8.54
N ASN A 101 -11.66 8.60 -7.78
CA ASN A 101 -13.04 8.53 -8.25
C ASN A 101 -13.85 9.68 -7.63
N THR A 102 -14.33 10.57 -8.47
CA THR A 102 -15.16 11.72 -8.07
C THR A 102 -16.65 11.46 -8.30
N GLU A 103 -16.99 10.53 -9.16
CA GLU A 103 -18.38 10.23 -9.52
C GLU A 103 -19.08 9.36 -8.48
N MET A 104 -18.30 8.51 -7.79
CA MET A 104 -18.81 7.58 -6.76
C MET A 104 -20.04 6.79 -7.24
N SER A 105 -20.05 6.41 -8.52
CA SER A 105 -21.11 5.64 -9.12
C SER A 105 -20.92 4.13 -8.91
N THR A 106 -21.86 3.35 -9.38
CA THR A 106 -21.79 1.88 -9.36
C THR A 106 -20.87 1.29 -10.43
N SER A 107 -20.19 2.15 -11.22
CA SER A 107 -19.29 1.74 -12.30
C SER A 107 -17.84 1.77 -11.84
N TRP A 108 -17.12 0.64 -12.02
CA TRP A 108 -15.69 0.62 -11.81
C TRP A 108 -14.90 1.47 -12.83
N LYS A 109 -15.52 1.84 -13.95
CA LYS A 109 -14.92 2.68 -15.01
C LYS A 109 -14.72 4.14 -14.60
N ASP A 110 -15.36 4.57 -13.52
CA ASP A 110 -15.23 5.95 -13.02
C ASP A 110 -13.98 6.16 -12.17
N TRP A 111 -13.20 5.10 -11.98
CA TRP A 111 -11.89 5.20 -11.40
C TRP A 111 -10.85 5.58 -12.46
N HIS A 112 -10.09 6.62 -12.18
CA HIS A 112 -8.95 7.05 -12.98
C HIS A 112 -7.67 6.68 -12.25
N GLN A 113 -6.77 5.98 -12.94
CA GLN A 113 -5.43 5.75 -12.40
C GLN A 113 -4.66 7.08 -12.45
N ASP A 114 -4.21 7.54 -11.26
CA ASP A 114 -3.48 8.80 -11.16
C ASP A 114 -1.98 8.59 -11.38
N ASN A 115 -1.36 7.81 -10.52
CA ASN A 115 0.08 7.61 -10.51
C ASN A 115 0.44 6.14 -10.25
N ARG A 116 1.61 5.75 -10.74
CA ARG A 116 2.24 4.45 -10.44
C ARG A 116 3.72 4.67 -10.22
N VAL A 117 4.22 4.18 -9.10
CA VAL A 117 5.61 4.32 -8.65
C VAL A 117 6.16 2.94 -8.34
N GLN A 118 7.33 2.62 -8.88
CA GLN A 118 8.07 1.42 -8.51
C GLN A 118 9.15 1.79 -7.49
N SER A 119 9.42 0.89 -6.57
CA SER A 119 10.44 1.10 -5.54
C SER A 119 11.84 1.37 -6.10
N SER A 120 12.13 0.87 -7.30
CA SER A 120 13.38 1.11 -8.04
C SER A 120 13.51 2.54 -8.56
N ASP A 121 12.39 3.23 -8.76
CA ASP A 121 12.37 4.55 -9.39
C ASP A 121 12.51 5.68 -8.36
N ILE A 122 12.40 5.32 -7.06
CA ILE A 122 12.48 6.30 -5.98
C ILE A 122 13.94 6.65 -5.72
N THR A 123 14.27 7.91 -5.92
CA THR A 123 15.58 8.47 -5.61
C THR A 123 15.61 8.92 -4.15
N ILE A 124 16.57 8.39 -3.39
CA ILE A 124 16.80 8.81 -2.01
C ILE A 124 18.04 9.72 -2.00
N ASP A 125 17.91 10.91 -1.45
CA ASP A 125 19.05 11.77 -1.24
C ASP A 125 20.00 11.23 -0.16
N ASN A 126 21.24 11.73 -0.14
CA ASN A 126 22.26 11.27 0.81
C ASN A 126 21.89 11.51 2.27
N GLN A 127 21.13 12.55 2.56
CA GLN A 127 20.71 12.88 3.91
C GLN A 127 19.67 11.89 4.41
N LEU A 128 18.63 11.64 3.62
CA LEU A 128 17.59 10.67 3.94
C LEU A 128 18.15 9.24 4.01
N ASN A 129 19.05 8.88 3.08
CA ASN A 129 19.72 7.59 3.12
C ASN A 129 20.52 7.40 4.43
N SER A 130 21.27 8.42 4.86
CA SER A 130 22.00 8.37 6.12
C SER A 130 21.06 8.22 7.33
N GLN A 131 19.92 8.90 7.33
CA GLN A 131 18.91 8.77 8.39
C GLN A 131 18.31 7.35 8.41
N LEU A 132 17.95 6.80 7.27
CA LEU A 132 17.39 5.46 7.17
C LEU A 132 18.39 4.39 7.62
N LEU A 133 19.68 4.55 7.30
CA LEU A 133 20.75 3.68 7.80
C LEU A 133 20.90 3.78 9.33
N GLN A 134 20.86 5.00 9.90
CA GLN A 134 20.97 5.20 11.34
C GLN A 134 19.78 4.60 12.10
N THR A 135 18.59 4.59 11.52
CA THR A 135 17.42 3.96 12.13
C THR A 135 17.47 2.43 12.12
N GLY A 136 18.36 1.84 11.34
CA GLY A 136 18.43 0.40 11.11
C GLY A 136 17.37 -0.15 10.16
N LEU A 137 16.60 0.73 9.51
CA LEU A 137 15.63 0.30 8.49
C LEU A 137 16.34 -0.18 7.21
N LEU A 138 17.33 0.56 6.75
CA LEU A 138 18.27 0.11 5.74
C LEU A 138 19.49 -0.51 6.42
N TRP A 139 20.05 -1.54 5.82
CA TRP A 139 21.20 -2.23 6.38
C TRP A 139 22.20 -2.56 5.27
N LYS A 140 23.48 -2.31 5.56
CA LYS A 140 24.58 -2.77 4.72
C LYS A 140 25.17 -4.01 5.38
N PRO A 141 25.22 -5.16 4.68
CA PRO A 141 25.84 -6.35 5.23
C PRO A 141 27.33 -6.08 5.43
N GLN A 142 27.76 -6.12 6.69
CA GLN A 142 29.17 -5.89 6.99
C GLN A 142 30.03 -7.12 6.79
N ASP A 143 29.54 -8.35 6.76
CA ASP A 143 30.42 -9.54 6.70
C ASP A 143 29.74 -10.87 6.37
N SER A 144 28.68 -10.94 5.61
CA SER A 144 28.21 -12.26 5.15
C SER A 144 28.40 -12.42 3.62
N ALA A 145 29.32 -13.30 3.27
CA ALA A 145 29.66 -13.62 1.88
C ALA A 145 28.50 -14.24 1.06
N LEU A 146 27.34 -14.42 1.67
CA LEU A 146 26.16 -15.06 1.07
C LEU A 146 25.03 -14.09 0.67
N LEU A 147 25.02 -12.86 1.21
CA LEU A 147 24.01 -11.85 0.83
C LEU A 147 24.73 -10.55 0.46
N LYS A 148 25.18 -10.46 -0.77
CA LYS A 148 25.89 -9.29 -1.33
C LYS A 148 24.99 -8.09 -1.64
N GLU A 149 23.73 -8.10 -1.26
CA GLU A 149 22.82 -7.02 -1.62
C GLU A 149 22.65 -6.03 -0.47
N GLU A 150 23.03 -4.79 -0.74
CA GLU A 150 22.63 -3.64 0.09
C GLU A 150 21.12 -3.67 0.24
N ARG A 151 20.60 -3.57 1.46
CA ARG A 151 19.15 -3.42 1.65
C ARG A 151 18.75 -2.03 1.20
N ALA A 152 18.32 -1.94 -0.05
CA ALA A 152 17.76 -0.76 -0.67
C ALA A 152 16.29 -0.60 -0.28
N LEU A 153 15.71 0.54 -0.62
CA LEU A 153 14.28 0.82 -0.41
C LEU A 153 13.39 -0.25 -1.06
N SER A 154 13.84 -0.82 -2.19
CA SER A 154 13.15 -1.89 -2.91
C SER A 154 12.96 -3.17 -2.10
N ASN A 155 13.88 -3.46 -1.17
CA ASN A 155 13.87 -4.70 -0.38
C ASN A 155 13.14 -4.55 0.95
N LEU A 156 12.56 -3.39 1.23
CA LEU A 156 11.80 -3.17 2.47
C LEU A 156 10.46 -3.90 2.42
N LEU A 157 10.11 -4.51 3.54
CA LEU A 157 8.76 -5.00 3.75
C LEU A 157 7.85 -3.82 4.05
N VAL A 158 7.13 -3.36 3.02
CA VAL A 158 6.16 -2.27 3.11
C VAL A 158 4.73 -2.81 3.15
N SER A 159 3.84 -2.06 3.79
CA SER A 159 2.44 -2.46 3.94
C SER A 159 1.56 -1.26 4.30
N HIS A 160 0.24 -1.47 4.36
CA HIS A 160 -0.76 -0.51 4.82
C HIS A 160 -0.68 0.83 4.08
N PRO A 161 -0.80 0.83 2.74
CA PRO A 161 -0.81 2.07 1.97
C PRO A 161 -1.99 2.93 2.42
N THR A 162 -1.69 4.14 2.87
CA THR A 162 -2.70 5.07 3.40
C THR A 162 -2.59 6.39 2.67
N PRO A 163 -3.56 6.73 1.78
CA PRO A 163 -3.60 8.05 1.15
C PRO A 163 -3.78 9.14 2.20
N VAL A 164 -3.04 10.24 2.05
CA VAL A 164 -3.19 11.40 2.94
C VAL A 164 -4.49 12.12 2.62
N ILE A 165 -5.25 12.47 3.66
CA ILE A 165 -6.59 13.08 3.53
C ILE A 165 -6.56 14.60 3.32
N ASP A 166 -5.39 15.22 3.41
CA ASP A 166 -5.21 16.64 3.18
C ASP A 166 -5.17 16.97 1.67
N ALA A 167 -6.01 17.88 1.23
CA ALA A 167 -6.10 18.31 -0.16
C ALA A 167 -4.79 18.92 -0.70
N ALA A 168 -3.95 19.48 0.15
CA ALA A 168 -2.64 19.99 -0.25
C ALA A 168 -1.62 18.88 -0.53
N HIS A 169 -1.87 17.67 -0.01
CA HIS A 169 -0.99 16.52 -0.10
C HIS A 169 -1.74 15.29 -0.67
N GLU A 170 -2.71 15.52 -1.56
CA GLU A 170 -3.56 14.43 -2.11
C GLU A 170 -2.78 13.38 -2.91
N ASP A 171 -1.54 13.68 -3.30
CA ASP A 171 -0.65 12.77 -4.01
C ASP A 171 0.37 12.07 -3.10
N VAL A 172 0.26 12.26 -1.80
CA VAL A 172 1.12 11.58 -0.82
C VAL A 172 0.43 10.33 -0.30
N VAL A 173 1.17 9.22 -0.28
CA VAL A 173 0.75 7.96 0.32
C VAL A 173 1.74 7.57 1.40
N CYS A 174 1.24 7.30 2.60
CA CYS A 174 2.02 6.76 3.69
C CYS A 174 2.06 5.24 3.64
N LEU A 175 3.24 4.65 3.75
CA LEU A 175 3.47 3.21 3.87
C LEU A 175 4.05 2.89 5.25
N MET A 176 3.61 1.80 5.85
CA MET A 176 4.30 1.22 6.99
C MET A 176 5.46 0.36 6.47
N ALA A 177 6.68 0.64 6.92
CA ALA A 177 7.87 -0.11 6.57
C ALA A 177 8.45 -0.85 7.78
N ARG A 178 8.92 -2.08 7.56
CA ARG A 178 9.54 -2.93 8.57
C ARG A 178 10.76 -3.65 8.01
N VAL A 179 11.67 -4.02 8.89
CA VAL A 179 12.84 -4.84 8.54
C VAL A 179 12.43 -6.28 8.23
N LYS A 180 11.47 -6.81 8.99
CA LYS A 180 10.90 -8.16 8.81
C LYS A 180 9.45 -8.19 9.31
N PHE A 181 8.73 -9.24 8.95
CA PHE A 181 7.39 -9.49 9.45
C PHE A 181 7.42 -9.60 10.99
N LEU A 182 6.41 -9.03 11.65
CA LEU A 182 6.30 -8.95 13.12
C LEU A 182 7.44 -8.23 13.85
N HIS A 183 8.35 -7.52 13.14
CA HIS A 183 9.33 -6.69 13.82
C HIS A 183 8.64 -5.65 14.72
N PRO A 184 9.07 -5.48 15.99
CA PRO A 184 8.38 -4.60 16.96
C PRO A 184 8.44 -3.12 16.59
N LYS A 185 9.45 -2.72 15.81
CA LYS A 185 9.58 -1.36 15.29
C LYS A 185 9.08 -1.29 13.86
N SER A 186 8.35 -0.24 13.55
CA SER A 186 7.93 0.12 12.21
C SER A 186 8.19 1.60 11.96
N TRP A 187 8.39 1.95 10.72
CA TRP A 187 8.58 3.31 10.23
C TRP A 187 7.42 3.67 9.32
N VAL A 188 7.14 4.95 9.21
CA VAL A 188 6.20 5.48 8.22
C VAL A 188 7.03 6.15 7.13
N LEU A 189 6.86 5.69 5.91
CA LEU A 189 7.43 6.30 4.71
C LEU A 189 6.33 7.10 4.02
N ALA A 190 6.53 8.39 3.81
CA ALA A 190 5.67 9.23 3.00
C ALA A 190 6.23 9.26 1.58
N ILE A 191 5.45 8.77 0.63
CA ILE A 191 5.82 8.71 -0.79
C ILE A 191 5.03 9.80 -1.53
N ASP A 192 5.72 10.77 -2.11
CA ASP A 192 5.12 11.72 -3.03
C ASP A 192 4.99 11.02 -4.40
N MET A 193 3.77 10.77 -4.83
CA MET A 193 3.48 10.01 -6.04
C MET A 193 3.74 10.81 -7.32
N LYS A 194 3.91 12.14 -7.23
CA LYS A 194 4.20 13.01 -8.38
C LYS A 194 5.68 13.32 -8.57
N ASN A 195 6.39 13.48 -7.44
CA ASN A 195 7.78 13.94 -7.42
C ASN A 195 8.65 12.82 -6.84
N ASN A 196 9.00 11.86 -7.67
CA ASN A 196 9.85 10.72 -7.31
C ASN A 196 11.31 10.98 -7.63
#